data_0f24ed223d055c477c7d4ce9165e4f06
#
_entry.id   0f24ed223d055c477c7d4ce9165e4f06
#
_cell.length_a   1.000
_cell.length_b   1.000
_cell.length_c   1.000
_cell.angle_alpha   90.00
_cell.angle_beta   90.00
_cell.angle_gamma   90.00
#
_symmetry.space_group_name_H-M   'P 1'
#
loop_
_entity.id
_entity.type
_entity.pdbx_description
1 polymer ?
#
loop_
_entity_poly.entity_id
_entity_poly.type
_entity_poly.pdbx_seq_one_letter_code
_entity_poly.pdbx_strand_id
1 'polypeptide(L)'
;MSAGAAIPVGERDRAASSSSLALTLRRPGERFLVTSLAWVAYMAAAVLIVLVAHSIIGDAWSRVANAYYVLYSRDPHLAAIGFVWNPLPSLAVIPLLPFKAVWPDMVATGFAGSIFTALCMAGAVWQVHGIATDWQVRRSGRLLVTLLFAFNPMIVYYAANGMSEAPFMLALLAAVRYLSRWATSHQVLPLSVAGLAMAAAYLIRYEAVVAAAGAVGVVILLSALRRSGGMRERVGEGMADAAVFAAPFITVFIAWAVASWLIVGDPFQQFTSIYGVVSQLTVAQSGVAQVTGQGTSGAYMWVVRQILGLEPGIVLLGLFGLAVTFRGRLALTMPAVAILGAVVAFAIFGFLSGRTLGWLRYSIAVIPLASVLALAVLAPNPDRSATPRLRFARLGAATGPAMGLAAVALLALAVPVGAMTMLDLHQNPDYGGEAFQLRPILFPNEPIARISPFAQYEIGRQAATYIDGLGLGNGQVLVDGAMGFPIILESRNPTQFITTSDRDFQEALLDPVSFKVKYLLVPEDVGYQSLDAINRAYPGIYETGGGVSQLVQQFSAGGNNWRLYLVGQ
;
A
#
# COMPACT_ATOMS: atom_id res chain seq x y z
N MET A 1 -83.32 -33.39 -7.15
CA MET A 1 -82.65 -34.16 -8.21
C MET A 1 -81.34 -33.51 -8.55
N SER A 2 -80.29 -34.04 -8.16
CA SER A 2 -78.94 -34.03 -8.74
C SER A 2 -77.89 -34.35 -7.69
N ALA A 3 -77.17 -35.42 -7.94
CA ALA A 3 -76.27 -36.07 -7.03
C ALA A 3 -74.97 -35.29 -6.81
N GLY A 4 -74.58 -35.19 -5.57
CA GLY A 4 -73.25 -34.73 -5.18
C GLY A 4 -72.21 -35.85 -5.29
N ALA A 5 -71.16 -35.67 -6.02
CA ALA A 5 -70.00 -36.55 -6.06
C ALA A 5 -69.03 -36.23 -4.94
N ALA A 6 -68.79 -37.16 -4.03
CA ALA A 6 -67.78 -37.09 -3.01
C ALA A 6 -66.41 -37.34 -3.62
N ILE A 7 -65.45 -36.49 -3.30
CA ILE A 7 -64.01 -36.66 -3.61
C ILE A 7 -63.36 -37.40 -2.44
N PRO A 8 -62.60 -38.48 -2.64
CA PRO A 8 -61.95 -39.19 -1.56
C PRO A 8 -60.71 -38.42 -1.04
N VAL A 9 -60.64 -38.29 0.25
CA VAL A 9 -59.49 -37.75 0.98
C VAL A 9 -58.37 -38.79 0.95
N GLY A 10 -57.37 -38.58 0.13
CA GLY A 10 -56.14 -39.38 0.12
C GLY A 10 -55.30 -39.12 1.35
N GLU A 11 -54.98 -40.17 2.08
CA GLU A 11 -53.96 -40.22 3.11
C GLU A 11 -52.61 -39.77 2.52
N ARG A 12 -52.15 -38.64 2.94
CA ARG A 12 -50.75 -38.21 2.69
C ARG A 12 -49.89 -38.77 3.79
N ASP A 13 -49.11 -39.74 3.43
CA ASP A 13 -48.01 -40.33 4.18
C ASP A 13 -47.16 -39.22 4.86
N ARG A 14 -47.13 -39.28 6.17
CA ARG A 14 -46.11 -38.62 6.97
C ARG A 14 -44.81 -39.38 6.87
N ALA A 15 -44.14 -39.26 5.74
CA ALA A 15 -42.72 -39.56 5.68
C ALA A 15 -41.95 -38.45 6.39
N ALA A 16 -41.67 -38.66 7.67
CA ALA A 16 -40.70 -37.90 8.40
C ALA A 16 -39.35 -38.02 7.71
N SER A 17 -39.03 -37.13 6.81
CA SER A 17 -37.68 -37.00 6.30
C SER A 17 -36.82 -36.45 7.44
N SER A 18 -36.13 -37.32 8.13
CA SER A 18 -34.92 -37.01 8.89
C SER A 18 -33.89 -36.48 7.90
N SER A 19 -33.97 -35.18 7.58
CA SER A 19 -32.87 -34.48 6.90
C SER A 19 -31.72 -34.41 7.89
N SER A 20 -30.88 -35.47 7.84
CA SER A 20 -29.53 -35.39 8.37
C SER A 20 -28.88 -34.13 7.76
N LEU A 21 -28.61 -33.13 8.57
CA LEU A 21 -27.71 -32.01 8.24
C LEU A 21 -26.31 -32.60 8.07
N ALA A 22 -26.11 -33.33 6.97
CA ALA A 22 -24.78 -33.57 6.47
C ALA A 22 -24.27 -32.22 5.98
N LEU A 23 -23.47 -31.54 6.79
CA LEU A 23 -22.58 -30.49 6.38
C LEU A 23 -21.69 -31.08 5.27
N THR A 24 -22.19 -31.07 4.04
CA THR A 24 -21.38 -31.30 2.87
C THR A 24 -20.40 -30.11 2.81
N LEU A 25 -19.21 -30.32 3.37
CA LEU A 25 -18.06 -29.46 3.17
C LEU A 25 -17.85 -29.34 1.65
N ARG A 26 -18.45 -28.33 1.03
CA ARG A 26 -18.20 -27.99 -0.38
C ARG A 26 -16.70 -27.85 -0.52
N ARG A 27 -16.08 -28.61 -1.42
CA ARG A 27 -14.65 -28.47 -1.72
C ARG A 27 -14.36 -26.99 -1.99
N PRO A 28 -13.34 -26.41 -1.33
CA PRO A 28 -13.02 -25.00 -1.52
C PRO A 28 -12.76 -24.72 -3.00
N GLY A 29 -13.35 -23.65 -3.52
CA GLY A 29 -13.20 -23.28 -4.92
C GLY A 29 -11.74 -22.95 -5.25
N GLU A 30 -11.31 -23.16 -6.49
CA GLU A 30 -9.96 -22.90 -7.00
C GLU A 30 -9.42 -21.53 -6.55
N ARG A 31 -10.25 -20.51 -6.64
CA ARG A 31 -9.91 -19.13 -6.25
C ARG A 31 -9.54 -19.05 -4.78
N PHE A 32 -10.29 -19.69 -3.91
CA PHE A 32 -10.01 -19.72 -2.48
C PHE A 32 -8.68 -20.43 -2.18
N LEU A 33 -8.43 -21.57 -2.82
CA LEU A 33 -7.18 -22.32 -2.64
C LEU A 33 -5.95 -21.52 -3.05
N VAL A 34 -5.98 -20.88 -4.22
CA VAL A 34 -4.85 -20.04 -4.71
C VAL A 34 -4.61 -18.86 -3.79
N THR A 35 -5.69 -18.20 -3.35
CA THR A 35 -5.58 -17.05 -2.44
C THR A 35 -5.04 -17.45 -1.06
N SER A 36 -5.51 -18.58 -0.52
CA SER A 36 -5.03 -19.10 0.77
C SER A 36 -3.56 -19.53 0.69
N LEU A 37 -3.14 -20.17 -0.39
CA LEU A 37 -1.73 -20.53 -0.61
C LEU A 37 -0.85 -19.28 -0.66
N ALA A 38 -1.28 -18.24 -1.39
CA ALA A 38 -0.58 -16.98 -1.44
C ALA A 38 -0.49 -16.32 -0.05
N TRP A 39 -1.59 -16.29 0.70
CA TRP A 39 -1.61 -15.74 2.05
C TRP A 39 -0.64 -16.46 2.99
N VAL A 40 -0.62 -17.80 2.97
CA VAL A 40 0.32 -18.60 3.79
C VAL A 40 1.77 -18.29 3.41
N ALA A 41 2.08 -18.19 2.12
CA ALA A 41 3.41 -17.83 1.65
C ALA A 41 3.82 -16.41 2.10
N TYR A 42 2.90 -15.44 2.04
CA TYR A 42 3.13 -14.08 2.49
C TYR A 42 3.35 -14.01 4.01
N MET A 43 2.58 -14.76 4.78
CA MET A 43 2.78 -14.85 6.23
C MET A 43 4.13 -15.50 6.57
N ALA A 44 4.53 -16.56 5.85
CA ALA A 44 5.85 -17.17 6.05
C ALA A 44 6.98 -16.16 5.73
N ALA A 45 6.85 -15.41 4.64
CA ALA A 45 7.80 -14.32 4.31
C ALA A 45 7.81 -13.23 5.39
N ALA A 46 6.64 -12.84 5.92
CA ALA A 46 6.54 -11.84 6.99
C ALA A 46 7.25 -12.32 8.28
N VAL A 47 7.07 -13.57 8.67
CA VAL A 47 7.78 -14.15 9.81
C VAL A 47 9.30 -14.11 9.60
N LEU A 48 9.78 -14.51 8.40
CA LEU A 48 11.21 -14.51 8.10
C LEU A 48 11.80 -13.09 8.10
N ILE A 49 11.14 -12.13 7.45
CA ILE A 49 11.65 -10.77 7.27
C ILE A 49 11.55 -9.97 8.57
N VAL A 50 10.38 -9.98 9.23
CA VAL A 50 10.10 -9.09 10.35
C VAL A 50 10.49 -9.72 11.70
N LEU A 51 10.11 -10.98 11.95
CA LEU A 51 10.34 -11.59 13.28
C LEU A 51 11.68 -12.28 13.40
N VAL A 52 12.20 -12.89 12.34
CA VAL A 52 13.48 -13.61 12.40
C VAL A 52 14.64 -12.69 12.04
N ALA A 53 14.49 -11.96 10.94
CA ALA A 53 15.56 -11.09 10.44
C ALA A 53 15.50 -9.66 11.00
N HIS A 54 14.42 -9.25 11.64
CA HIS A 54 14.16 -7.88 12.14
C HIS A 54 14.43 -6.79 11.08
N SER A 55 14.20 -7.14 9.81
CA SER A 55 14.32 -6.19 8.69
C SER A 55 13.02 -5.41 8.55
N ILE A 56 12.90 -4.33 9.31
CA ILE A 56 11.69 -3.54 9.45
C ILE A 56 11.85 -2.22 8.71
N ILE A 57 10.91 -1.91 7.81
CA ILE A 57 10.91 -0.62 7.11
C ILE A 57 10.28 0.44 8.00
N GLY A 58 10.95 1.57 8.17
CA GLY A 58 10.50 2.67 9.03
C GLY A 58 9.08 3.14 8.72
N ASP A 59 8.72 3.32 7.44
CA ASP A 59 7.35 3.71 7.03
C ASP A 59 6.27 2.68 7.43
N ALA A 60 6.58 1.39 7.38
CA ALA A 60 5.66 0.33 7.79
C ALA A 60 5.48 0.33 9.31
N TRP A 61 6.59 0.47 10.02
CA TRP A 61 6.62 0.48 11.48
C TRP A 61 5.95 1.73 12.06
N SER A 62 6.17 2.90 11.46
CA SER A 62 5.53 4.16 11.87
C SER A 62 3.99 4.13 11.75
N ARG A 63 3.42 3.36 10.78
CA ARG A 63 1.97 3.17 10.69
C ARG A 63 1.40 2.38 11.87
N VAL A 64 2.14 1.41 12.37
CA VAL A 64 1.79 0.69 13.60
C VAL A 64 1.93 1.61 14.81
N ALA A 65 2.97 2.46 14.84
CA ALA A 65 3.15 3.47 15.88
C ALA A 65 1.99 4.47 15.92
N ASN A 66 1.58 5.01 14.78
CA ASN A 66 0.43 5.91 14.70
C ASN A 66 -0.87 5.26 15.22
N ALA A 67 -1.11 3.99 14.88
CA ALA A 67 -2.22 3.23 15.45
C ALA A 67 -2.05 3.01 16.97
N TYR A 68 -0.82 2.79 17.42
CA TYR A 68 -0.49 2.55 18.82
C TYR A 68 -0.73 3.79 19.67
N TYR A 69 -0.37 4.98 19.20
CA TYR A 69 -0.58 6.25 19.90
C TYR A 69 -2.07 6.51 20.18
N VAL A 70 -2.96 6.09 19.29
CA VAL A 70 -4.42 6.21 19.50
C VAL A 70 -4.90 5.53 20.80
N LEU A 71 -4.26 4.41 21.19
CA LEU A 71 -4.72 3.57 22.32
C LEU A 71 -3.82 3.62 23.55
N TYR A 72 -2.51 3.78 23.36
CA TYR A 72 -1.51 3.48 24.39
C TYR A 72 -0.54 4.62 24.69
N SER A 73 -0.62 5.77 24.00
CA SER A 73 0.17 6.95 24.34
C SER A 73 -0.23 7.52 25.71
N ARG A 74 0.50 8.50 26.18
CA ARG A 74 0.16 9.26 27.38
C ARG A 74 -1.16 10.02 27.24
N ASP A 75 -1.45 10.54 26.03
CA ASP A 75 -2.68 11.26 25.67
C ASP A 75 -3.43 10.49 24.56
N PRO A 76 -4.13 9.37 24.87
CA PRO A 76 -4.74 8.52 23.86
C PRO A 76 -6.00 9.18 23.27
N HIS A 77 -6.00 9.40 21.96
CA HIS A 77 -7.11 9.98 21.21
C HIS A 77 -7.01 9.64 19.72
N LEU A 78 -8.12 9.68 18.98
CA LEU A 78 -8.16 9.25 17.60
C LEU A 78 -7.25 10.09 16.68
N ALA A 79 -7.13 11.39 16.94
CA ALA A 79 -6.28 12.29 16.15
C ALA A 79 -4.78 11.98 16.28
N ALA A 80 -4.34 11.23 17.32
CA ALA A 80 -2.97 10.76 17.46
C ALA A 80 -2.52 9.83 16.32
N ILE A 81 -3.45 9.37 15.47
CA ILE A 81 -3.13 8.64 14.22
C ILE A 81 -2.33 9.49 13.24
N GLY A 82 -2.37 10.82 13.38
CA GLY A 82 -1.67 11.78 12.55
C GLY A 82 -2.29 12.03 11.18
N PHE A 83 -1.86 13.10 10.52
CA PHE A 83 -2.37 13.55 9.22
C PHE A 83 -1.29 13.61 8.13
N VAL A 84 -0.07 13.19 8.44
CA VAL A 84 1.02 13.08 7.46
C VAL A 84 0.78 11.91 6.50
N TRP A 85 0.30 10.79 7.03
CA TRP A 85 -0.08 9.60 6.26
C TRP A 85 -1.60 9.48 6.14
N ASN A 86 -2.05 8.89 5.04
CA ASN A 86 -3.45 8.54 4.88
C ASN A 86 -3.84 7.46 5.89
N PRO A 87 -5.05 7.54 6.52
CA PRO A 87 -5.33 6.89 7.81
C PRO A 87 -5.62 5.39 7.72
N LEU A 88 -6.10 4.87 6.58
CA LEU A 88 -6.68 3.52 6.53
C LEU A 88 -5.72 2.40 6.93
N PRO A 89 -4.41 2.41 6.55
CA PRO A 89 -3.49 1.37 7.00
C PRO A 89 -3.32 1.33 8.52
N SER A 90 -3.18 2.50 9.17
CA SER A 90 -3.05 2.58 10.62
C SER A 90 -4.36 2.22 11.33
N LEU A 91 -5.53 2.70 10.85
CA LEU A 91 -6.84 2.33 11.40
C LEU A 91 -7.09 0.81 11.33
N ALA A 92 -6.71 0.18 10.22
CA ALA A 92 -6.91 -1.25 10.02
C ALA A 92 -6.05 -2.13 10.95
N VAL A 93 -4.96 -1.60 11.47
CA VAL A 93 -4.07 -2.32 12.41
C VAL A 93 -4.56 -2.22 13.86
N ILE A 94 -5.34 -1.20 14.22
CA ILE A 94 -5.84 -0.99 15.61
C ILE A 94 -6.42 -2.26 16.25
N PRO A 95 -7.26 -3.09 15.59
CA PRO A 95 -7.81 -4.29 16.20
C PRO A 95 -6.78 -5.36 16.56
N LEU A 96 -5.58 -5.31 15.98
CA LEU A 96 -4.50 -6.26 16.25
C LEU A 96 -3.62 -5.84 17.43
N LEU A 97 -3.62 -4.56 17.81
CA LEU A 97 -2.73 -4.03 18.84
C LEU A 97 -2.96 -4.62 20.25
N PRO A 98 -4.18 -4.96 20.69
CA PRO A 98 -4.40 -5.58 21.99
C PRO A 98 -3.68 -6.92 22.18
N PHE A 99 -3.36 -7.62 21.08
CA PHE A 99 -2.58 -8.86 21.14
C PHE A 99 -1.16 -8.67 21.67
N LYS A 100 -0.66 -7.43 21.77
CA LYS A 100 0.63 -7.14 22.43
C LYS A 100 0.69 -7.69 23.87
N ALA A 101 -0.43 -7.82 24.54
CA ALA A 101 -0.49 -8.32 25.92
C ALA A 101 -0.01 -9.78 26.04
N VAL A 102 -0.19 -10.57 24.99
CA VAL A 102 0.23 -11.98 24.92
C VAL A 102 1.43 -12.19 23.98
N TRP A 103 1.64 -11.27 23.06
CA TRP A 103 2.73 -11.30 22.08
C TRP A 103 3.26 -9.89 21.79
N PRO A 104 4.25 -9.43 22.56
CA PRO A 104 4.78 -8.05 22.44
C PRO A 104 5.28 -7.69 21.05
N ASP A 105 5.89 -8.64 20.31
CA ASP A 105 6.41 -8.42 18.95
C ASP A 105 5.34 -7.99 17.95
N MET A 106 4.07 -8.23 18.24
CA MET A 106 2.94 -7.73 17.42
C MET A 106 3.05 -6.22 17.19
N VAL A 107 3.53 -5.49 18.20
CA VAL A 107 3.71 -4.04 18.19
C VAL A 107 5.18 -3.67 18.07
N ALA A 108 6.04 -4.26 18.89
CA ALA A 108 7.46 -3.93 18.97
C ALA A 108 8.19 -4.05 17.61
N THR A 109 7.88 -5.07 16.82
CA THR A 109 8.43 -5.25 15.46
C THR A 109 7.52 -4.71 14.36
N GLY A 110 6.33 -4.19 14.70
CA GLY A 110 5.33 -3.80 13.72
C GLY A 110 4.66 -4.95 12.96
N PHE A 111 4.73 -6.20 13.47
CA PHE A 111 4.22 -7.41 12.81
C PHE A 111 2.70 -7.34 12.54
N ALA A 112 1.94 -6.59 13.34
CA ALA A 112 0.53 -6.31 13.08
C ALA A 112 0.29 -5.69 11.68
N GLY A 113 1.19 -4.81 11.24
CA GLY A 113 1.18 -4.27 9.88
C GLY A 113 1.38 -5.35 8.81
N SER A 114 2.29 -6.30 9.06
CA SER A 114 2.57 -7.41 8.13
C SER A 114 1.40 -8.38 7.99
N ILE A 115 0.68 -8.67 9.07
CA ILE A 115 -0.55 -9.48 9.01
C ILE A 115 -1.59 -8.78 8.11
N PHE A 116 -1.80 -7.48 8.31
CA PHE A 116 -2.73 -6.70 7.50
C PHE A 116 -2.33 -6.67 6.03
N THR A 117 -1.06 -6.43 5.71
CA THR A 117 -0.59 -6.36 4.33
C THR A 117 -0.61 -7.71 3.63
N ALA A 118 -0.29 -8.81 4.32
CA ALA A 118 -0.41 -10.16 3.78
C ALA A 118 -1.87 -10.50 3.41
N LEU A 119 -2.82 -10.11 4.25
CA LEU A 119 -4.26 -10.29 3.97
C LEU A 119 -4.70 -9.44 2.76
N CYS A 120 -4.27 -8.19 2.70
CA CYS A 120 -4.60 -7.30 1.58
C CYS A 120 -4.00 -7.80 0.25
N MET A 121 -2.75 -8.27 0.25
CA MET A 121 -2.14 -8.79 -0.97
C MET A 121 -2.80 -10.10 -1.42
N ALA A 122 -3.18 -10.98 -0.50
CA ALA A 122 -4.01 -12.14 -0.83
C ALA A 122 -5.35 -11.71 -1.44
N GLY A 123 -5.95 -10.62 -0.92
CA GLY A 123 -7.10 -9.96 -1.53
C GLY A 123 -6.84 -9.45 -2.96
N ALA A 124 -5.64 -8.92 -3.23
CA ALA A 124 -5.22 -8.51 -4.57
C ALA A 124 -5.13 -9.73 -5.53
N VAL A 125 -4.54 -10.84 -5.08
CA VAL A 125 -4.55 -12.13 -5.81
C VAL A 125 -5.97 -12.60 -6.10
N TRP A 126 -6.87 -12.47 -5.12
CA TRP A 126 -8.30 -12.72 -5.30
C TRP A 126 -8.90 -11.87 -6.41
N GLN A 127 -8.54 -10.59 -6.54
CA GLN A 127 -9.03 -9.74 -7.62
C GLN A 127 -8.47 -10.14 -8.99
N VAL A 128 -7.17 -10.42 -9.11
CA VAL A 128 -6.56 -10.88 -10.37
C VAL A 128 -7.21 -12.17 -10.86
N HIS A 129 -7.36 -13.18 -9.99
CA HIS A 129 -8.08 -14.41 -10.34
C HIS A 129 -9.54 -14.13 -10.72
N GLY A 130 -10.17 -13.17 -10.02
CA GLY A 130 -11.53 -12.74 -10.29
C GLY A 130 -11.69 -12.08 -11.65
N ILE A 131 -10.78 -11.19 -12.05
CA ILE A 131 -10.72 -10.58 -13.39
C ILE A 131 -10.62 -11.67 -14.46
N ALA A 132 -9.71 -12.62 -14.28
CA ALA A 132 -9.53 -13.73 -15.21
C ALA A 132 -10.80 -14.61 -15.35
N THR A 133 -11.53 -14.79 -14.24
CA THR A 133 -12.79 -15.55 -14.22
C THR A 133 -13.92 -14.76 -14.92
N ASP A 134 -14.05 -13.47 -14.59
CA ASP A 134 -15.04 -12.57 -15.18
C ASP A 134 -14.87 -12.47 -16.72
N TRP A 135 -13.62 -12.54 -17.20
CA TRP A 135 -13.28 -12.51 -18.62
C TRP A 135 -13.23 -13.90 -19.27
N GLN A 136 -13.65 -14.95 -18.57
CA GLN A 136 -13.71 -16.32 -19.06
C GLN A 136 -12.37 -16.85 -19.60
N VAL A 137 -11.26 -16.41 -19.03
CA VAL A 137 -9.93 -16.91 -19.39
C VAL A 137 -9.84 -18.41 -19.06
N ARG A 138 -9.27 -19.21 -19.98
CA ARG A 138 -9.07 -20.66 -19.78
C ARG A 138 -8.36 -20.92 -18.45
N ARG A 139 -8.71 -22.02 -17.78
CA ARG A 139 -8.21 -22.36 -16.44
C ARG A 139 -6.69 -22.31 -16.33
N SER A 140 -5.96 -22.88 -17.30
CA SER A 140 -4.48 -22.85 -17.31
C SER A 140 -3.91 -21.44 -17.34
N GLY A 141 -4.40 -20.58 -18.23
CA GLY A 141 -3.96 -19.17 -18.34
C GLY A 141 -4.34 -18.37 -17.10
N ARG A 142 -5.56 -18.60 -16.57
CA ARG A 142 -6.02 -17.97 -15.32
C ARG A 142 -5.12 -18.28 -14.14
N LEU A 143 -4.84 -19.59 -13.91
CA LEU A 143 -3.96 -20.01 -12.83
C LEU A 143 -2.54 -19.50 -13.03
N LEU A 144 -2.00 -19.63 -14.23
CA LEU A 144 -0.62 -19.26 -14.51
C LEU A 144 -0.38 -17.77 -14.29
N VAL A 145 -1.22 -16.87 -14.83
CA VAL A 145 -1.09 -15.43 -14.62
C VAL A 145 -1.30 -15.07 -13.15
N THR A 146 -2.30 -15.70 -12.47
CA THR A 146 -2.53 -15.45 -11.05
C THR A 146 -1.34 -15.87 -10.19
N LEU A 147 -0.70 -17.00 -10.48
CA LEU A 147 0.47 -17.48 -9.74
C LEU A 147 1.71 -16.63 -10.04
N LEU A 148 1.94 -16.24 -11.30
CA LEU A 148 3.03 -15.33 -11.67
C LEU A 148 2.90 -13.98 -10.98
N PHE A 149 1.68 -13.43 -10.86
CA PHE A 149 1.42 -12.25 -10.05
C PHE A 149 1.68 -12.52 -8.57
N ALA A 150 1.07 -13.56 -8.00
CA ALA A 150 1.13 -13.86 -6.57
C ALA A 150 2.56 -14.12 -6.06
N PHE A 151 3.39 -14.78 -6.87
CA PHE A 151 4.76 -15.14 -6.52
C PHE A 151 5.82 -14.27 -7.20
N ASN A 152 5.43 -13.12 -7.77
CA ASN A 152 6.39 -12.10 -8.18
C ASN A 152 7.15 -11.61 -6.92
N PRO A 153 8.49 -11.49 -6.95
CA PRO A 153 9.29 -11.13 -5.77
C PRO A 153 8.87 -9.83 -5.08
N MET A 154 8.53 -8.79 -5.85
CA MET A 154 8.01 -7.53 -5.31
C MET A 154 6.67 -7.73 -4.60
N ILE A 155 5.77 -8.54 -5.17
CA ILE A 155 4.46 -8.82 -4.59
C ILE A 155 4.62 -9.57 -3.27
N VAL A 156 5.48 -10.60 -3.21
CA VAL A 156 5.77 -11.34 -1.97
C VAL A 156 6.37 -10.43 -0.91
N TYR A 157 7.35 -9.60 -1.28
CA TYR A 157 8.02 -8.71 -0.35
C TYR A 157 7.07 -7.66 0.23
N TYR A 158 6.28 -6.96 -0.62
CA TYR A 158 5.32 -5.94 -0.15
C TYR A 158 4.05 -6.53 0.48
N ALA A 159 3.79 -7.82 0.31
CA ALA A 159 2.80 -8.52 1.11
C ALA A 159 3.26 -8.75 2.56
N ALA A 160 4.59 -8.89 2.77
CA ALA A 160 5.18 -9.34 4.02
C ALA A 160 5.65 -8.22 4.95
N ASN A 161 5.93 -7.03 4.43
CA ASN A 161 6.73 -5.99 5.11
C ASN A 161 5.93 -4.89 5.81
N GLY A 162 4.59 -4.95 5.85
CA GLY A 162 3.75 -3.96 6.53
C GLY A 162 3.51 -2.64 5.76
N MET A 163 4.01 -2.53 4.53
CA MET A 163 3.90 -1.31 3.73
C MET A 163 2.54 -1.12 3.06
N SER A 164 2.19 0.12 2.72
CA SER A 164 0.88 0.48 2.15
C SER A 164 0.64 0.02 0.70
N GLU A 165 1.63 -0.50 0.03
CA GLU A 165 1.54 -0.99 -1.35
C GLU A 165 0.53 -2.13 -1.50
N ALA A 166 0.51 -3.06 -0.54
CA ALA A 166 -0.41 -4.21 -0.59
C ALA A 166 -1.90 -3.81 -0.49
N PRO A 167 -2.36 -3.04 0.51
CA PRO A 167 -3.74 -2.58 0.56
C PRO A 167 -4.09 -1.64 -0.60
N PHE A 168 -3.15 -0.82 -1.07
CA PHE A 168 -3.35 0.03 -2.24
C PHE A 168 -3.59 -0.80 -3.51
N MET A 169 -2.80 -1.84 -3.72
CA MET A 169 -2.94 -2.75 -4.86
C MET A 169 -4.27 -3.50 -4.84
N LEU A 170 -4.72 -3.95 -3.66
CA LEU A 170 -6.06 -4.53 -3.49
C LEU A 170 -7.16 -3.57 -3.93
N ALA A 171 -7.10 -2.33 -3.49
CA ALA A 171 -8.10 -1.30 -3.80
C ALA A 171 -8.10 -0.96 -5.31
N LEU A 172 -6.91 -0.75 -5.91
CA LEU A 172 -6.79 -0.47 -7.35
C LEU A 172 -7.30 -1.64 -8.21
N LEU A 173 -6.90 -2.89 -7.89
CA LEU A 173 -7.36 -4.07 -8.62
C LEU A 173 -8.87 -4.34 -8.44
N ALA A 174 -9.42 -4.05 -7.28
CA ALA A 174 -10.87 -4.07 -7.07
C ALA A 174 -11.56 -3.02 -7.97
N ALA A 175 -11.05 -1.78 -8.01
CA ALA A 175 -11.58 -0.73 -8.88
C ALA A 175 -11.50 -1.14 -10.36
N VAL A 176 -10.37 -1.66 -10.83
CA VAL A 176 -10.20 -2.17 -12.21
C VAL A 176 -11.23 -3.25 -12.53
N ARG A 177 -11.37 -4.24 -11.64
CA ARG A 177 -12.31 -5.35 -11.84
C ARG A 177 -13.76 -4.88 -11.94
N TYR A 178 -14.20 -4.08 -10.98
CA TYR A 178 -15.59 -3.64 -10.93
C TYR A 178 -15.90 -2.60 -12.01
N LEU A 179 -14.94 -1.76 -12.40
CA LEU A 179 -15.09 -0.87 -13.54
C LEU A 179 -15.19 -1.66 -14.87
N SER A 180 -14.39 -2.74 -15.04
CA SER A 180 -14.52 -3.65 -16.19
C SER A 180 -15.87 -4.36 -16.22
N ARG A 181 -16.40 -4.77 -15.06
CA ARG A 181 -17.75 -5.35 -14.94
C ARG A 181 -18.83 -4.35 -15.33
N TRP A 182 -18.75 -3.12 -14.84
CA TRP A 182 -19.66 -2.06 -15.26
C TRP A 182 -19.55 -1.81 -16.76
N ALA A 183 -18.34 -1.79 -17.29
CA ALA A 183 -18.08 -1.60 -18.70
C ALA A 183 -18.77 -2.64 -19.60
N THR A 184 -19.08 -3.83 -19.10
CA THR A 184 -19.74 -4.91 -19.84
C THR A 184 -21.22 -5.10 -19.47
N SER A 185 -21.59 -4.90 -18.20
CA SER A 185 -22.96 -5.16 -17.70
C SER A 185 -23.87 -3.93 -17.67
N HIS A 186 -23.29 -2.74 -17.65
CA HIS A 186 -23.97 -1.44 -17.52
C HIS A 186 -24.77 -1.27 -16.21
N GLN A 187 -24.54 -2.12 -15.21
CA GLN A 187 -25.22 -2.04 -13.94
C GLN A 187 -24.56 -0.99 -13.03
N VAL A 188 -25.37 -0.23 -12.30
CA VAL A 188 -24.88 0.83 -11.40
C VAL A 188 -24.06 0.26 -10.24
N LEU A 189 -24.44 -0.90 -9.71
CA LEU A 189 -23.74 -1.48 -8.54
C LEU A 189 -22.24 -1.73 -8.76
N PRO A 190 -21.77 -2.34 -9.85
CA PRO A 190 -20.33 -2.43 -10.10
C PRO A 190 -19.65 -1.07 -10.20
N LEU A 191 -20.29 -0.05 -10.77
CA LEU A 191 -19.74 1.30 -10.86
C LEU A 191 -19.56 1.92 -9.47
N SER A 192 -20.56 1.81 -8.61
CA SER A 192 -20.50 2.30 -7.23
C SER A 192 -19.43 1.56 -6.39
N VAL A 193 -19.30 0.24 -6.57
CA VAL A 193 -18.25 -0.55 -5.89
C VAL A 193 -16.85 -0.14 -6.37
N ALA A 194 -16.68 0.16 -7.67
CA ALA A 194 -15.43 0.69 -8.19
C ALA A 194 -15.09 2.06 -7.56
N GLY A 195 -16.09 2.95 -7.41
CA GLY A 195 -15.94 4.24 -6.72
C GLY A 195 -15.56 4.09 -5.25
N LEU A 196 -16.19 3.16 -4.51
CA LEU A 196 -15.84 2.84 -3.13
C LEU A 196 -14.41 2.29 -3.01
N ALA A 197 -13.98 1.44 -3.96
CA ALA A 197 -12.62 0.94 -3.99
C ALA A 197 -11.61 2.07 -4.23
N MET A 198 -11.93 3.06 -5.07
CA MET A 198 -11.09 4.25 -5.25
C MET A 198 -11.08 5.16 -4.01
N ALA A 199 -12.20 5.29 -3.30
CA ALA A 199 -12.25 6.01 -2.02
C ALA A 199 -11.34 5.33 -0.97
N ALA A 200 -11.39 4.00 -0.87
CA ALA A 200 -10.47 3.25 -0.03
C ALA A 200 -9.00 3.42 -0.48
N ALA A 201 -8.74 3.41 -1.78
CA ALA A 201 -7.40 3.66 -2.31
C ALA A 201 -6.85 5.02 -1.87
N TYR A 202 -7.67 6.08 -1.87
CA TYR A 202 -7.27 7.40 -1.38
C TYR A 202 -6.95 7.40 0.11
N LEU A 203 -7.75 6.74 0.94
CA LEU A 203 -7.44 6.61 2.38
C LEU A 203 -6.18 5.79 2.67
N ILE A 204 -5.61 5.13 1.66
CA ILE A 204 -4.36 4.40 1.76
C ILE A 204 -3.19 5.25 1.24
N ARG A 205 -3.34 5.84 0.05
CA ARG A 205 -2.29 6.62 -0.63
C ARG A 205 -2.89 7.74 -1.48
N TYR A 206 -2.28 8.91 -1.44
CA TYR A 206 -2.76 10.09 -2.18
C TYR A 206 -2.64 9.94 -3.71
N GLU A 207 -1.79 9.05 -4.22
CA GLU A 207 -1.67 8.76 -5.67
C GLU A 207 -2.99 8.25 -6.29
N ALA A 208 -3.93 7.80 -5.46
CA ALA A 208 -5.28 7.46 -5.91
C ALA A 208 -6.02 8.62 -6.59
N VAL A 209 -5.63 9.88 -6.35
CA VAL A 209 -6.22 11.06 -7.00
C VAL A 209 -6.06 10.98 -8.53
N VAL A 210 -4.85 10.69 -9.00
CA VAL A 210 -4.60 10.58 -10.45
C VAL A 210 -5.25 9.34 -11.06
N ALA A 211 -5.31 8.23 -10.32
CA ALA A 211 -6.02 7.02 -10.73
C ALA A 211 -7.54 7.27 -10.84
N ALA A 212 -8.12 7.99 -9.88
CA ALA A 212 -9.53 8.38 -9.90
C ALA A 212 -9.86 9.30 -11.09
N ALA A 213 -9.00 10.30 -11.35
CA ALA A 213 -9.15 11.19 -12.51
C ALA A 213 -9.10 10.40 -13.84
N GLY A 214 -8.14 9.47 -13.98
CA GLY A 214 -8.06 8.58 -15.14
C GLY A 214 -9.31 7.71 -15.29
N ALA A 215 -9.81 7.13 -14.20
CA ALA A 215 -11.02 6.31 -14.19
C ALA A 215 -12.28 7.13 -14.57
N VAL A 216 -12.43 8.35 -14.05
CA VAL A 216 -13.52 9.29 -14.45
C VAL A 216 -13.49 9.52 -15.95
N GLY A 217 -12.32 9.82 -16.53
CA GLY A 217 -12.17 9.99 -17.97
C GLY A 217 -12.62 8.75 -18.76
N VAL A 218 -12.25 7.55 -18.30
CA VAL A 218 -12.67 6.29 -18.93
C VAL A 218 -14.18 6.04 -18.77
N VAL A 219 -14.77 6.36 -17.62
CA VAL A 219 -16.23 6.24 -17.42
C VAL A 219 -16.97 7.11 -18.42
N ILE A 220 -16.59 8.40 -18.54
CA ILE A 220 -17.19 9.33 -19.50
C ILE A 220 -17.03 8.80 -20.93
N LEU A 221 -15.81 8.39 -21.30
CA LEU A 221 -15.52 7.88 -22.64
C LEU A 221 -16.36 6.64 -22.98
N LEU A 222 -16.37 5.64 -22.11
CA LEU A 222 -17.08 4.39 -22.34
C LEU A 222 -18.60 4.60 -22.37
N SER A 223 -19.15 5.47 -21.54
CA SER A 223 -20.57 5.86 -21.59
C SER A 223 -20.90 6.57 -22.90
N ALA A 224 -20.11 7.56 -23.30
CA ALA A 224 -20.32 8.30 -24.54
C ALA A 224 -20.20 7.43 -25.78
N LEU A 225 -19.31 6.44 -25.81
CA LEU A 225 -19.14 5.52 -26.95
C LEU A 225 -20.29 4.52 -27.12
N ARG A 226 -21.05 4.26 -26.07
CA ARG A 226 -22.16 3.29 -26.07
C ARG A 226 -23.48 3.86 -26.55
N ARG A 227 -23.68 5.14 -26.32
CA ARG A 227 -24.98 5.78 -26.50
C ARG A 227 -25.14 6.36 -27.91
N SER A 228 -26.38 6.34 -28.42
CA SER A 228 -26.79 7.02 -29.64
C SER A 228 -27.33 8.40 -29.26
N GLY A 229 -27.19 9.37 -30.13
CA GLY A 229 -27.64 10.76 -29.91
C GLY A 229 -26.55 11.78 -30.19
N GLY A 230 -26.84 13.04 -29.91
CA GLY A 230 -25.90 14.15 -30.08
C GLY A 230 -24.71 14.06 -29.11
N MET A 231 -23.55 14.61 -29.48
CA MET A 231 -22.35 14.59 -28.63
C MET A 231 -22.64 15.14 -27.23
N ARG A 232 -23.38 16.23 -27.11
CA ARG A 232 -23.73 16.88 -25.85
C ARG A 232 -24.53 15.95 -24.92
N GLU A 233 -25.50 15.23 -25.46
CA GLU A 233 -26.34 14.28 -24.71
C GLU A 233 -25.48 13.08 -24.22
N ARG A 234 -24.67 12.49 -25.11
CA ARG A 234 -23.78 11.36 -24.80
C ARG A 234 -22.78 11.70 -23.72
N VAL A 235 -22.19 12.90 -23.76
CA VAL A 235 -21.24 13.37 -22.72
C VAL A 235 -21.99 13.66 -21.42
N GLY A 236 -23.21 14.27 -21.48
CA GLY A 236 -24.00 14.55 -20.28
C GLY A 236 -24.34 13.28 -19.47
N GLU A 237 -24.74 12.22 -20.17
CA GLU A 237 -24.97 10.92 -19.50
C GLU A 237 -23.69 10.26 -19.01
N GLY A 238 -22.57 10.42 -19.73
CA GLY A 238 -21.26 10.00 -19.26
C GLY A 238 -20.82 10.73 -17.98
N MET A 239 -21.18 12.00 -17.87
CA MET A 239 -20.96 12.79 -16.63
C MET A 239 -21.82 12.29 -15.46
N ALA A 240 -23.06 11.84 -15.72
CA ALA A 240 -23.89 11.25 -14.68
C ALA A 240 -23.31 9.92 -14.15
N ASP A 241 -22.86 9.03 -15.04
CA ASP A 241 -22.16 7.80 -14.65
C ASP A 241 -20.86 8.13 -13.88
N ALA A 242 -20.10 9.13 -14.34
CA ALA A 242 -18.88 9.60 -13.68
C ALA A 242 -19.17 10.18 -12.28
N ALA A 243 -20.28 10.88 -12.10
CA ALA A 243 -20.72 11.38 -10.79
C ALA A 243 -21.01 10.24 -9.82
N VAL A 244 -21.68 9.18 -10.25
CA VAL A 244 -21.92 7.99 -9.43
C VAL A 244 -20.60 7.32 -9.01
N PHE A 245 -19.65 7.21 -9.94
CA PHE A 245 -18.32 6.64 -9.65
C PHE A 245 -17.52 7.53 -8.69
N ALA A 246 -17.50 8.84 -8.93
CA ALA A 246 -16.65 9.78 -8.21
C ALA A 246 -17.18 10.16 -6.82
N ALA A 247 -18.49 10.07 -6.59
CA ALA A 247 -19.12 10.53 -5.35
C ALA A 247 -18.49 9.93 -4.08
N PRO A 248 -18.26 8.61 -3.96
CA PRO A 248 -17.61 8.05 -2.76
C PRO A 248 -16.18 8.60 -2.56
N PHE A 249 -15.42 8.74 -3.63
CA PHE A 249 -14.06 9.27 -3.61
C PHE A 249 -14.04 10.73 -3.17
N ILE A 250 -14.86 11.58 -3.75
CA ILE A 250 -14.96 13.01 -3.44
C ILE A 250 -15.39 13.20 -1.98
N THR A 251 -16.39 12.43 -1.52
CA THR A 251 -16.86 12.48 -0.13
C THR A 251 -15.73 12.19 0.85
N VAL A 252 -14.97 11.14 0.62
CA VAL A 252 -13.86 10.74 1.49
C VAL A 252 -12.70 11.73 1.41
N PHE A 253 -12.38 12.25 0.23
CA PHE A 253 -11.36 13.28 0.03
C PHE A 253 -11.68 14.54 0.83
N ILE A 254 -12.92 15.04 0.72
CA ILE A 254 -13.36 16.23 1.46
C ILE A 254 -13.40 15.94 2.96
N ALA A 255 -13.93 14.78 3.37
CA ALA A 255 -14.01 14.42 4.80
C ALA A 255 -12.61 14.36 5.45
N TRP A 256 -11.60 13.81 4.75
CA TRP A 256 -10.24 13.78 5.26
C TRP A 256 -9.59 15.16 5.31
N ALA A 257 -9.77 15.98 4.27
CA ALA A 257 -9.27 17.36 4.26
C ALA A 257 -9.92 18.22 5.38
N VAL A 258 -11.23 18.07 5.60
CA VAL A 258 -11.95 18.76 6.69
C VAL A 258 -11.47 18.27 8.06
N ALA A 259 -11.29 16.97 8.25
CA ALA A 259 -10.76 16.43 9.49
C ALA A 259 -9.35 16.97 9.80
N SER A 260 -8.47 16.99 8.79
CA SER A 260 -7.13 17.57 8.91
C SER A 260 -7.20 19.06 9.28
N TRP A 261 -8.05 19.82 8.59
CA TRP A 261 -8.21 21.25 8.88
C TRP A 261 -8.74 21.53 10.29
N LEU A 262 -9.74 20.78 10.74
CA LEU A 262 -10.35 20.99 12.07
C LEU A 262 -9.41 20.60 13.22
N ILE A 263 -8.51 19.63 13.01
CA ILE A 263 -7.65 19.08 14.06
C ILE A 263 -6.27 19.72 14.07
N VAL A 264 -5.64 19.91 12.91
CA VAL A 264 -4.28 20.43 12.78
C VAL A 264 -4.21 21.83 12.15
N GLY A 265 -5.35 22.40 11.74
CA GLY A 265 -5.40 23.74 11.12
C GLY A 265 -5.00 23.78 9.64
N ASP A 266 -4.59 22.64 9.05
CA ASP A 266 -4.17 22.54 7.65
C ASP A 266 -4.93 21.41 6.94
N PRO A 267 -5.73 21.69 5.90
CA PRO A 267 -6.48 20.67 5.17
C PRO A 267 -5.59 19.70 4.39
N PHE A 268 -4.32 20.05 4.15
CA PHE A 268 -3.38 19.28 3.33
C PHE A 268 -2.07 18.97 4.06
N GLN A 269 -2.14 18.72 5.36
CA GLN A 269 -1.00 18.39 6.22
C GLN A 269 -0.08 17.29 5.63
N GLN A 270 -0.62 16.38 4.88
CA GLN A 270 0.14 15.33 4.18
C GLN A 270 1.17 15.88 3.18
N PHE A 271 0.99 17.12 2.68
CA PHE A 271 1.90 17.75 1.73
C PHE A 271 2.75 18.86 2.36
N THR A 272 2.25 19.50 3.39
CA THR A 272 2.85 20.68 4.02
C THR A 272 3.65 20.36 5.27
N SER A 273 3.43 19.17 5.87
CA SER A 273 4.14 18.72 7.06
C SER A 273 5.64 18.65 6.85
N ILE A 274 6.39 19.05 7.89
CA ILE A 274 7.84 18.87 7.96
C ILE A 274 8.28 17.39 7.89
N TYR A 275 7.40 16.46 8.27
CA TYR A 275 7.62 15.00 8.14
C TYR A 275 7.10 14.47 6.80
N GLY A 276 6.55 15.34 5.94
CA GLY A 276 6.02 14.96 4.63
C GLY A 276 7.08 14.75 3.57
N VAL A 277 6.65 14.27 2.41
CA VAL A 277 7.54 13.92 1.28
C VAL A 277 8.42 15.09 0.84
N VAL A 278 7.92 16.32 0.87
CA VAL A 278 8.68 17.51 0.42
C VAL A 278 9.91 17.76 1.31
N SER A 279 9.75 17.68 2.63
CA SER A 279 10.86 17.85 3.57
C SER A 279 11.84 16.68 3.51
N GLN A 280 11.33 15.46 3.35
CA GLN A 280 12.18 14.28 3.15
C GLN A 280 13.04 14.39 1.88
N LEU A 281 12.49 14.95 0.80
CA LEU A 281 13.23 15.19 -0.44
C LEU A 281 14.39 16.19 -0.27
N THR A 282 14.21 17.23 0.53
CA THR A 282 15.29 18.22 0.76
C THR A 282 16.49 17.59 1.45
N VAL A 283 16.24 16.63 2.34
CA VAL A 283 17.30 15.88 3.04
C VAL A 283 17.92 14.80 2.15
N ALA A 284 17.11 14.15 1.29
CA ALA A 284 17.54 13.04 0.42
C ALA A 284 18.12 13.49 -0.94
N GLN A 285 18.02 14.76 -1.32
CA GLN A 285 18.45 15.25 -2.64
C GLN A 285 19.92 14.95 -2.97
N SER A 286 20.80 14.88 -1.98
CA SER A 286 22.19 14.49 -2.19
C SER A 286 22.33 13.04 -2.68
N GLY A 287 21.46 12.11 -2.22
CA GLY A 287 21.47 10.70 -2.63
C GLY A 287 20.96 10.50 -4.05
N VAL A 288 19.83 11.13 -4.41
CA VAL A 288 19.22 10.99 -5.74
C VAL A 288 20.13 11.53 -6.85
N ALA A 289 20.74 12.71 -6.65
CA ALA A 289 21.67 13.29 -7.61
C ALA A 289 22.93 12.44 -7.86
N GLN A 290 23.42 11.75 -6.83
CA GLN A 290 24.56 10.84 -6.94
C GLN A 290 24.25 9.60 -7.80
N VAL A 291 23.00 9.12 -7.74
CA VAL A 291 22.57 7.89 -8.42
C VAL A 291 22.17 8.13 -9.87
N THR A 292 21.47 9.25 -10.12
CA THR A 292 20.97 9.56 -11.48
C THR A 292 22.02 10.20 -12.38
N GLY A 293 23.15 10.60 -11.82
CA GLY A 293 24.06 11.50 -12.50
C GLY A 293 23.47 12.91 -12.68
N GLN A 294 24.31 13.89 -12.90
CA GLN A 294 23.82 15.24 -13.16
C GLN A 294 23.22 15.34 -14.58
N GLY A 295 21.89 15.48 -14.67
CA GLY A 295 21.19 15.75 -15.91
C GLY A 295 19.89 14.99 -16.14
N THR A 296 19.04 15.57 -17.00
CA THR A 296 17.74 15.00 -17.36
C THR A 296 17.82 13.61 -18.03
N SER A 297 18.87 13.33 -18.80
CA SER A 297 19.08 12.01 -19.45
C SER A 297 19.27 10.89 -18.43
N GLY A 298 19.99 11.15 -17.33
CA GLY A 298 20.17 10.19 -16.25
C GLY A 298 18.86 9.84 -15.56
N ALA A 299 18.01 10.83 -15.30
CA ALA A 299 16.70 10.62 -14.71
C ALA A 299 15.77 9.79 -15.60
N TYR A 300 15.73 10.03 -16.92
CA TYR A 300 14.95 9.20 -17.83
C TYR A 300 15.46 7.74 -17.86
N MET A 301 16.79 7.56 -17.94
CA MET A 301 17.35 6.22 -17.92
C MET A 301 17.05 5.48 -16.61
N TRP A 302 17.08 6.19 -15.49
CA TRP A 302 16.69 5.64 -14.19
C TRP A 302 15.26 5.10 -14.19
N VAL A 303 14.29 5.91 -14.64
CA VAL A 303 12.88 5.49 -14.74
C VAL A 303 12.73 4.27 -15.66
N VAL A 304 13.37 4.27 -16.80
CA VAL A 304 13.33 3.13 -17.74
C VAL A 304 13.87 1.86 -17.07
N ARG A 305 15.01 1.95 -16.36
CA ARG A 305 15.58 0.82 -15.62
C ARG A 305 14.65 0.29 -14.54
N GLN A 306 14.01 1.18 -13.77
CA GLN A 306 13.05 0.80 -12.73
C GLN A 306 11.86 0.03 -13.33
N ILE A 307 11.26 0.55 -14.37
CA ILE A 307 10.09 -0.07 -15.01
C ILE A 307 10.44 -1.39 -15.69
N LEU A 308 11.52 -1.42 -16.48
CA LEU A 308 11.95 -2.64 -17.16
C LEU A 308 12.56 -3.67 -16.21
N GLY A 309 13.11 -3.22 -15.09
CA GLY A 309 13.57 -4.10 -14.02
C GLY A 309 12.42 -4.83 -13.31
N LEU A 310 11.26 -4.19 -13.18
CA LEU A 310 10.07 -4.85 -12.62
C LEU A 310 9.32 -5.69 -13.66
N GLU A 311 9.15 -5.14 -14.87
CA GLU A 311 8.37 -5.75 -15.95
C GLU A 311 9.07 -5.54 -17.30
N PRO A 312 10.05 -6.35 -17.64
CA PRO A 312 10.82 -6.21 -18.90
C PRO A 312 9.95 -6.32 -20.15
N GLY A 313 8.81 -6.99 -20.05
CA GLY A 313 7.83 -7.18 -21.11
C GLY A 313 6.78 -6.09 -21.24
N ILE A 314 6.76 -5.05 -20.40
CA ILE A 314 5.64 -4.10 -20.31
C ILE A 314 5.34 -3.38 -21.64
N VAL A 315 6.36 -3.04 -22.42
CA VAL A 315 6.17 -2.37 -23.73
C VAL A 315 5.43 -3.29 -24.69
N LEU A 316 5.84 -4.55 -24.82
CA LEU A 316 5.17 -5.54 -25.66
C LEU A 316 3.76 -5.87 -25.17
N LEU A 317 3.59 -6.02 -23.85
CA LEU A 317 2.26 -6.22 -23.25
C LEU A 317 1.36 -5.01 -23.48
N GLY A 318 1.89 -3.80 -23.45
CA GLY A 318 1.18 -2.58 -23.81
C GLY A 318 0.73 -2.57 -25.26
N LEU A 319 1.61 -2.95 -26.20
CA LEU A 319 1.28 -3.10 -27.63
C LEU A 319 0.21 -4.20 -27.84
N PHE A 320 0.30 -5.31 -27.14
CA PHE A 320 -0.72 -6.35 -27.17
C PHE A 320 -2.06 -5.85 -26.62
N GLY A 321 -2.05 -5.13 -25.50
CA GLY A 321 -3.22 -4.48 -24.93
C GLY A 321 -3.85 -3.48 -25.89
N LEU A 322 -3.04 -2.68 -26.58
CA LEU A 322 -3.49 -1.76 -27.62
C LEU A 322 -4.13 -2.52 -28.79
N ALA A 323 -3.54 -3.61 -29.24
CA ALA A 323 -4.14 -4.48 -30.25
C ALA A 323 -5.48 -5.07 -29.83
N VAL A 324 -5.63 -5.46 -28.55
CA VAL A 324 -6.91 -5.91 -27.96
C VAL A 324 -7.93 -4.76 -27.95
N THR A 325 -7.51 -3.56 -27.60
CA THR A 325 -8.34 -2.34 -27.58
C THR A 325 -8.89 -2.02 -28.97
N PHE A 326 -8.03 -1.99 -30.01
CA PHE A 326 -8.43 -1.72 -31.39
C PHE A 326 -9.34 -2.81 -31.99
N ARG A 327 -9.36 -4.00 -31.42
CA ARG A 327 -10.33 -5.05 -31.74
C ARG A 327 -11.71 -4.85 -31.10
N GLY A 328 -11.96 -3.68 -30.52
CA GLY A 328 -13.24 -3.31 -29.89
C GLY A 328 -13.41 -3.82 -28.46
N ARG A 329 -12.32 -4.22 -27.78
CA ARG A 329 -12.37 -4.77 -26.41
C ARG A 329 -11.91 -3.75 -25.36
N LEU A 330 -12.31 -2.48 -25.52
CA LEU A 330 -11.93 -1.38 -24.64
C LEU A 330 -12.28 -1.66 -23.15
N ALA A 331 -13.39 -2.34 -22.89
CA ALA A 331 -13.83 -2.68 -21.55
C ALA A 331 -12.82 -3.56 -20.76
N LEU A 332 -11.93 -4.28 -21.44
CA LEU A 332 -10.94 -5.14 -20.80
C LEU A 332 -9.65 -4.37 -20.47
N THR A 333 -9.26 -3.40 -21.26
CA THR A 333 -7.96 -2.75 -21.16
C THR A 333 -8.02 -1.35 -20.56
N MET A 334 -9.03 -0.55 -20.94
CA MET A 334 -9.11 0.85 -20.53
C MET A 334 -9.18 1.05 -19.01
N PRO A 335 -9.96 0.27 -18.23
CA PRO A 335 -9.95 0.42 -16.77
C PRO A 335 -8.57 0.21 -16.13
N ALA A 336 -7.81 -0.80 -16.60
CA ALA A 336 -6.49 -1.08 -16.07
C ALA A 336 -5.48 0.03 -16.45
N VAL A 337 -5.48 0.46 -17.72
CA VAL A 337 -4.59 1.52 -18.18
C VAL A 337 -4.90 2.84 -17.48
N ALA A 338 -6.17 3.18 -17.29
CA ALA A 338 -6.58 4.43 -16.65
C ALA A 338 -6.28 4.46 -15.15
N ILE A 339 -6.39 3.34 -14.45
CA ILE A 339 -6.18 3.28 -13.00
C ILE A 339 -4.71 2.97 -12.70
N LEU A 340 -4.21 1.82 -13.13
CA LEU A 340 -2.84 1.37 -12.82
C LEU A 340 -1.80 2.15 -13.62
N GLY A 341 -2.07 2.42 -14.90
CA GLY A 341 -1.20 3.22 -15.76
C GLY A 341 -1.09 4.67 -15.29
N ALA A 342 -2.16 5.27 -14.75
CA ALA A 342 -2.11 6.61 -14.18
C ALA A 342 -1.20 6.67 -12.93
N VAL A 343 -1.21 5.64 -12.08
CA VAL A 343 -0.29 5.55 -10.92
C VAL A 343 1.16 5.45 -11.39
N VAL A 344 1.44 4.62 -12.39
CA VAL A 344 2.79 4.52 -12.98
C VAL A 344 3.21 5.85 -13.59
N ALA A 345 2.34 6.51 -14.37
CA ALA A 345 2.62 7.81 -14.97
C ALA A 345 2.87 8.90 -13.91
N PHE A 346 2.13 8.86 -12.80
CA PHE A 346 2.35 9.77 -11.67
C PHE A 346 3.71 9.55 -11.00
N ALA A 347 4.12 8.29 -10.79
CA ALA A 347 5.44 7.97 -10.24
C ALA A 347 6.57 8.47 -11.17
N ILE A 348 6.44 8.26 -12.48
CA ILE A 348 7.36 8.77 -13.49
C ILE A 348 7.45 10.31 -13.44
N PHE A 349 6.30 10.97 -13.50
CA PHE A 349 6.22 12.44 -13.45
C PHE A 349 6.80 13.00 -12.16
N GLY A 350 6.44 12.39 -11.01
CA GLY A 350 6.93 12.78 -9.70
C GLY A 350 8.45 12.73 -9.61
N PHE A 351 9.06 11.64 -10.10
CA PHE A 351 10.51 11.49 -10.12
C PHE A 351 11.19 12.48 -11.09
N LEU A 352 10.71 12.57 -12.33
CA LEU A 352 11.29 13.47 -13.34
C LEU A 352 11.15 14.95 -12.95
N SER A 353 10.13 15.30 -12.16
CA SER A 353 9.95 16.66 -11.63
C SER A 353 10.66 16.92 -10.29
N GLY A 354 11.42 15.95 -9.76
CA GLY A 354 12.11 16.04 -8.48
C GLY A 354 11.20 16.09 -7.26
N ARG A 355 9.97 15.58 -7.36
CA ARG A 355 8.96 15.61 -6.31
C ARG A 355 8.77 14.28 -5.58
N THR A 356 9.47 13.23 -6.00
CA THR A 356 9.47 11.91 -5.33
C THR A 356 10.84 11.28 -5.38
N LEU A 357 11.10 10.40 -4.43
CA LEU A 357 12.30 9.55 -4.42
C LEU A 357 12.21 8.51 -5.54
N GLY A 358 13.33 8.12 -6.10
CA GLY A 358 13.42 7.16 -7.20
C GLY A 358 13.37 5.70 -6.74
N TRP A 359 12.57 5.37 -5.73
CA TRP A 359 12.47 4.01 -5.20
C TRP A 359 11.67 3.09 -6.11
N LEU A 360 12.12 1.85 -6.23
CA LEU A 360 11.53 0.82 -7.09
C LEU A 360 10.03 0.60 -6.78
N ARG A 361 9.65 0.67 -5.49
CA ARG A 361 8.27 0.52 -5.01
C ARG A 361 7.26 1.49 -5.63
N TYR A 362 7.68 2.69 -6.03
CA TYR A 362 6.75 3.65 -6.65
C TYR A 362 6.28 3.20 -8.04
N SER A 363 7.05 2.34 -8.70
CA SER A 363 6.70 1.76 -10.00
C SER A 363 5.97 0.41 -9.88
N ILE A 364 5.70 -0.10 -8.67
CA ILE A 364 5.13 -1.44 -8.43
C ILE A 364 3.80 -1.70 -9.15
N ALA A 365 3.01 -0.65 -9.43
CA ALA A 365 1.74 -0.76 -10.14
C ALA A 365 1.89 -1.28 -11.60
N VAL A 366 3.12 -1.31 -12.14
CA VAL A 366 3.40 -1.91 -13.45
C VAL A 366 3.15 -3.42 -13.45
N ILE A 367 3.35 -4.11 -12.31
CA ILE A 367 3.16 -5.56 -12.18
C ILE A 367 1.68 -5.97 -12.34
N PRO A 368 0.72 -5.42 -11.58
CA PRO A 368 -0.69 -5.71 -11.81
C PRO A 368 -1.17 -5.19 -13.17
N LEU A 369 -0.63 -4.08 -13.71
CA LEU A 369 -0.95 -3.62 -15.05
C LEU A 369 -0.58 -4.66 -16.11
N ALA A 370 0.66 -5.15 -16.08
CA ALA A 370 1.13 -6.21 -16.97
C ALA A 370 0.29 -7.48 -16.87
N SER A 371 -0.03 -7.90 -15.64
CA SER A 371 -0.86 -9.08 -15.38
C SER A 371 -2.27 -8.93 -15.99
N VAL A 372 -2.91 -7.77 -15.81
CA VAL A 372 -4.26 -7.51 -16.37
C VAL A 372 -4.21 -7.42 -17.91
N LEU A 373 -3.17 -6.81 -18.49
CA LEU A 373 -2.99 -6.78 -19.95
C LEU A 373 -2.79 -8.19 -20.53
N ALA A 374 -2.02 -9.04 -19.87
CA ALA A 374 -1.85 -10.44 -20.26
C ALA A 374 -3.18 -11.21 -20.20
N LEU A 375 -3.98 -11.01 -19.15
CA LEU A 375 -5.33 -11.58 -19.05
C LEU A 375 -6.25 -11.09 -20.18
N ALA A 376 -6.16 -9.82 -20.59
CA ALA A 376 -6.93 -9.29 -21.70
C ALA A 376 -6.55 -9.95 -23.05
N VAL A 377 -5.28 -10.29 -23.23
CA VAL A 377 -4.79 -11.05 -24.39
C VAL A 377 -5.32 -12.48 -24.38
N LEU A 378 -5.35 -13.13 -23.21
CA LEU A 378 -5.78 -14.52 -23.04
C LEU A 378 -7.31 -14.70 -23.04
N ALA A 379 -8.05 -13.62 -22.86
CA ALA A 379 -9.51 -13.68 -22.83
C ALA A 379 -10.07 -14.09 -24.20
N PRO A 380 -11.05 -15.02 -24.26
CA PRO A 380 -11.66 -15.48 -25.52
C PRO A 380 -12.34 -14.31 -26.25
N ASN A 381 -12.35 -14.36 -27.59
CA ASN A 381 -13.11 -13.39 -28.35
C ASN A 381 -14.61 -13.62 -28.12
N PRO A 382 -15.40 -12.60 -27.79
CA PRO A 382 -16.86 -12.74 -27.73
C PRO A 382 -17.38 -13.15 -29.10
N ASP A 383 -18.40 -14.00 -29.12
CA ASP A 383 -19.09 -14.37 -30.34
C ASP A 383 -19.52 -13.12 -31.09
N ARG A 384 -19.32 -13.10 -32.40
CA ARG A 384 -19.52 -11.94 -33.30
C ARG A 384 -20.96 -11.40 -33.37
N SER A 385 -21.90 -12.04 -32.69
CA SER A 385 -23.34 -11.74 -32.74
C SER A 385 -23.87 -10.76 -31.69
N ALA A 386 -23.12 -10.46 -30.62
CA ALA A 386 -23.68 -9.87 -29.39
C ALA A 386 -23.32 -8.40 -29.08
N THR A 387 -22.53 -7.70 -29.88
CA THR A 387 -22.19 -6.29 -29.56
C THR A 387 -22.33 -5.33 -30.73
N PRO A 388 -22.89 -4.11 -30.50
CA PRO A 388 -22.88 -3.03 -31.50
C PRO A 388 -21.42 -2.68 -31.83
N ARG A 389 -21.08 -2.70 -33.07
CA ARG A 389 -19.72 -2.63 -33.60
C ARG A 389 -19.17 -1.21 -33.56
N LEU A 390 -18.26 -0.91 -32.66
CA LEU A 390 -17.22 0.09 -32.93
C LEU A 390 -16.26 -0.54 -33.96
N ARG A 391 -16.57 -0.38 -35.25
CA ARG A 391 -15.71 -0.83 -36.34
C ARG A 391 -14.60 0.18 -36.55
N PHE A 392 -13.55 0.10 -35.75
CA PHE A 392 -12.24 0.56 -36.19
C PHE A 392 -11.58 -0.60 -36.95
N ALA A 393 -11.16 -0.31 -38.16
CA ALA A 393 -10.49 -1.13 -39.17
C ALA A 393 -10.34 -2.64 -38.87
N ARG A 394 -10.67 -3.44 -39.86
CA ARG A 394 -10.38 -4.88 -39.95
C ARG A 394 -8.87 -5.15 -39.91
N LEU A 395 -8.23 -5.03 -38.77
CA LEU A 395 -6.99 -5.71 -38.51
C LEU A 395 -7.36 -7.13 -38.05
N GLY A 396 -7.62 -7.97 -39.06
CA GLY A 396 -7.95 -9.37 -38.87
C GLY A 396 -6.70 -10.15 -38.50
N ALA A 397 -6.66 -10.62 -37.30
CA ALA A 397 -6.18 -11.94 -36.92
C ALA A 397 -6.63 -12.15 -35.48
N ALA A 398 -7.17 -13.32 -35.16
CA ALA A 398 -7.36 -13.75 -33.79
C ALA A 398 -6.08 -13.46 -33.01
N THR A 399 -6.20 -13.02 -31.73
CA THR A 399 -5.05 -13.10 -30.81
C THR A 399 -4.62 -14.55 -30.86
N GLY A 400 -3.59 -14.84 -31.65
CA GLY A 400 -3.19 -16.22 -31.90
C GLY A 400 -2.68 -16.82 -30.58
N PRO A 401 -2.75 -18.13 -30.42
CA PRO A 401 -2.15 -18.80 -29.26
C PRO A 401 -0.70 -18.38 -29.01
N ALA A 402 0.03 -17.97 -30.05
CA ALA A 402 1.38 -17.41 -29.96
C ALA A 402 1.44 -16.10 -29.14
N MET A 403 0.48 -15.16 -29.33
CA MET A 403 0.46 -13.91 -28.57
C MET A 403 0.13 -14.16 -27.09
N GLY A 404 -0.77 -15.11 -26.81
CA GLY A 404 -1.07 -15.54 -25.45
C GLY A 404 0.14 -16.20 -24.75
N LEU A 405 0.85 -17.07 -25.47
CA LEU A 405 2.08 -17.69 -24.95
C LEU A 405 3.16 -16.65 -24.70
N ALA A 406 3.35 -15.71 -25.64
CA ALA A 406 4.31 -14.61 -25.49
C ALA A 406 3.97 -13.74 -24.27
N ALA A 407 2.70 -13.38 -24.07
CA ALA A 407 2.29 -12.59 -22.90
C ALA A 407 2.61 -13.30 -21.57
N VAL A 408 2.37 -14.60 -21.48
CA VAL A 408 2.71 -15.40 -20.30
C VAL A 408 4.23 -15.52 -20.13
N ALA A 409 4.98 -15.71 -21.20
CA ALA A 409 6.45 -15.80 -21.15
C ALA A 409 7.07 -14.47 -20.66
N LEU A 410 6.52 -13.33 -21.09
CA LEU A 410 6.97 -12.00 -20.64
C LEU A 410 6.72 -11.82 -19.13
N LEU A 411 5.56 -12.23 -18.61
CA LEU A 411 5.31 -12.21 -17.16
C LEU A 411 6.23 -13.18 -16.40
N ALA A 412 6.50 -14.34 -16.96
CA ALA A 412 7.41 -15.30 -16.33
C ALA A 412 8.86 -14.76 -16.27
N LEU A 413 9.29 -14.02 -17.30
CA LEU A 413 10.58 -13.33 -17.33
C LEU A 413 10.69 -12.24 -16.24
N ALA A 414 9.59 -11.58 -15.90
CA ALA A 414 9.56 -10.56 -14.86
C ALA A 414 9.94 -11.08 -13.46
N VAL A 415 9.73 -12.38 -13.20
CA VAL A 415 10.05 -12.98 -11.89
C VAL A 415 11.56 -12.96 -11.60
N PRO A 416 12.43 -13.59 -12.40
CA PRO A 416 13.88 -13.54 -12.16
C PRO A 416 14.47 -12.14 -12.34
N VAL A 417 14.02 -11.37 -13.34
CA VAL A 417 14.52 -10.01 -13.58
C VAL A 417 14.16 -9.10 -12.40
N GLY A 418 12.92 -9.16 -11.90
CA GLY A 418 12.48 -8.42 -10.72
C GLY A 418 13.29 -8.77 -9.47
N ALA A 419 13.57 -10.06 -9.23
CA ALA A 419 14.41 -10.49 -8.12
C ALA A 419 15.84 -9.91 -8.22
N MET A 420 16.44 -9.94 -9.41
CA MET A 420 17.77 -9.35 -9.64
C MET A 420 17.75 -7.83 -9.42
N THR A 421 16.73 -7.15 -9.93
CA THR A 421 16.57 -5.69 -9.78
C THR A 421 16.40 -5.28 -8.32
N MET A 422 15.61 -6.03 -7.55
CA MET A 422 15.43 -5.79 -6.10
C MET A 422 16.72 -5.92 -5.30
N LEU A 423 17.64 -6.77 -5.74
CA LEU A 423 18.92 -7.02 -5.07
C LEU A 423 20.07 -6.13 -5.59
N ASP A 424 19.84 -5.35 -6.64
CA ASP A 424 20.86 -4.48 -7.23
C ASP A 424 21.00 -3.18 -6.44
N LEU A 425 22.13 -3.00 -5.75
CA LEU A 425 22.45 -1.79 -5.00
C LEU A 425 22.55 -0.54 -5.87
N HIS A 426 22.90 -0.68 -7.16
CA HIS A 426 22.94 0.46 -8.09
C HIS A 426 21.56 0.98 -8.45
N GLN A 427 20.53 0.16 -8.29
CA GLN A 427 19.13 0.55 -8.52
C GLN A 427 18.39 0.90 -7.22
N ASN A 428 19.03 0.64 -6.07
CA ASN A 428 18.49 0.89 -4.73
C ASN A 428 19.60 1.43 -3.83
N PRO A 429 20.15 2.62 -4.13
CA PRO A 429 21.32 3.14 -3.44
C PRO A 429 21.01 3.70 -2.05
N ASP A 430 19.74 3.79 -1.70
CA ASP A 430 19.21 4.41 -0.50
C ASP A 430 18.80 3.38 0.54
N TYR A 431 18.87 3.74 1.82
CA TYR A 431 18.41 2.94 2.96
C TYR A 431 16.91 2.53 2.88
N GLY A 432 16.11 3.20 2.04
CA GLY A 432 14.71 2.85 1.78
C GLY A 432 14.48 1.82 0.67
N GLY A 433 15.53 1.38 -0.04
CA GLY A 433 15.43 0.44 -1.15
C GLY A 433 15.36 -1.02 -0.73
N GLU A 434 14.82 -1.86 -1.60
CA GLU A 434 14.61 -3.30 -1.37
C GLU A 434 15.94 -4.04 -1.17
N ALA A 435 16.97 -3.66 -1.91
CA ALA A 435 18.31 -4.27 -1.80
C ALA A 435 18.88 -4.10 -0.40
N PHE A 436 18.71 -2.91 0.20
CA PHE A 436 19.19 -2.63 1.54
C PHE A 436 18.50 -3.49 2.61
N GLN A 437 17.24 -3.81 2.41
CA GLN A 437 16.44 -4.63 3.32
C GLN A 437 16.69 -6.14 3.15
N LEU A 438 16.90 -6.61 1.90
CA LEU A 438 16.95 -8.04 1.58
C LEU A 438 18.36 -8.60 1.56
N ARG A 439 19.37 -7.84 1.13
CA ARG A 439 20.75 -8.35 1.04
C ARG A 439 21.32 -8.79 2.39
N PRO A 440 21.10 -8.07 3.51
CA PRO A 440 21.55 -8.55 4.83
C PRO A 440 20.99 -9.91 5.23
N ILE A 441 19.77 -10.22 4.76
CA ILE A 441 19.11 -11.52 5.03
C ILE A 441 19.71 -12.61 4.14
N LEU A 442 19.88 -12.32 2.86
CA LEU A 442 20.31 -13.29 1.87
C LEU A 442 21.84 -13.46 1.82
N PHE A 443 22.59 -12.39 2.16
CA PHE A 443 24.05 -12.33 2.09
C PHE A 443 24.63 -11.72 3.39
N PRO A 444 24.52 -12.41 4.54
CA PRO A 444 24.86 -11.87 5.85
C PRO A 444 26.35 -11.51 6.03
N ASN A 445 27.22 -12.00 5.13
CA ASN A 445 28.66 -11.71 5.17
C ASN A 445 29.05 -10.43 4.40
N GLU A 446 28.11 -9.78 3.71
CA GLU A 446 28.42 -8.54 3.00
C GLU A 446 28.55 -7.35 3.97
N PRO A 447 29.38 -6.32 3.61
CA PRO A 447 29.53 -5.12 4.45
C PRO A 447 28.23 -4.40 4.77
N ILE A 448 27.25 -4.42 3.85
CA ILE A 448 25.94 -3.82 4.03
C ILE A 448 25.17 -4.42 5.21
N ALA A 449 25.43 -5.67 5.57
CA ALA A 449 24.79 -6.32 6.71
C ALA A 449 25.16 -5.65 8.04
N ARG A 450 26.27 -4.89 8.10
CA ARG A 450 26.71 -4.15 9.29
C ARG A 450 25.95 -2.83 9.50
N ILE A 451 25.38 -2.28 8.42
CA ILE A 451 24.62 -1.01 8.42
C ILE A 451 23.12 -1.30 8.28
N SER A 452 22.70 -2.44 8.72
CA SER A 452 21.41 -3.04 8.44
C SER A 452 20.22 -2.29 9.08
N PRO A 453 19.01 -2.43 8.51
CA PRO A 453 17.76 -1.96 9.14
C PRO A 453 17.54 -2.51 10.56
N PHE A 454 18.22 -3.57 10.98
CA PHE A 454 18.23 -4.02 12.39
C PHE A 454 18.77 -2.96 13.35
N ALA A 455 19.59 -2.00 12.89
CA ALA A 455 20.14 -0.97 13.76
C ALA A 455 19.06 -0.15 14.45
N GLN A 456 17.98 0.17 13.76
CA GLN A 456 16.84 0.88 14.36
C GLN A 456 16.12 0.02 15.41
N TYR A 457 15.94 -1.26 15.13
CA TYR A 457 15.35 -2.20 16.08
C TYR A 457 16.22 -2.36 17.32
N GLU A 458 17.53 -2.56 17.14
CA GLU A 458 18.48 -2.72 18.23
C GLU A 458 18.56 -1.48 19.12
N ILE A 459 18.60 -0.27 18.54
CA ILE A 459 18.54 0.99 19.29
C ILE A 459 17.21 1.13 20.02
N GLY A 460 16.09 0.83 19.38
CA GLY A 460 14.77 0.84 20.01
C GLY A 460 14.78 0.03 21.29
N ARG A 461 15.27 -1.21 21.20
CA ARG A 461 15.36 -2.14 22.33
C ARG A 461 16.32 -1.68 23.43
N GLN A 462 17.51 -1.21 23.07
CA GLN A 462 18.51 -0.73 24.04
C GLN A 462 18.00 0.49 24.82
N ALA A 463 17.51 1.50 24.10
CA ALA A 463 17.02 2.74 24.70
C ALA A 463 15.75 2.50 25.54
N ALA A 464 14.79 1.73 25.03
CA ALA A 464 13.58 1.39 25.77
C ALA A 464 13.90 0.63 27.08
N THR A 465 14.80 -0.38 27.02
CA THR A 465 15.20 -1.15 28.19
C THR A 465 15.84 -0.27 29.25
N TYR A 466 16.73 0.64 28.86
CA TYR A 466 17.38 1.57 29.78
C TYR A 466 16.38 2.53 30.43
N ILE A 467 15.52 3.17 29.61
CA ILE A 467 14.54 4.16 30.07
C ILE A 467 13.49 3.50 30.98
N ASP A 468 13.00 2.31 30.63
CA ASP A 468 12.07 1.54 31.47
C ASP A 468 12.71 1.17 32.83
N GLY A 469 14.04 0.93 32.84
CA GLY A 469 14.81 0.67 34.07
C GLY A 469 14.92 1.86 35.01
N LEU A 470 14.67 3.09 34.54
CA LEU A 470 14.66 4.31 35.36
C LEU A 470 13.40 4.44 36.22
N GLY A 471 12.36 3.63 36.00
CA GLY A 471 11.10 3.65 36.77
C GLY A 471 10.34 4.97 36.69
N LEU A 472 10.29 5.58 35.53
CA LEU A 472 9.72 6.91 35.32
C LEU A 472 8.20 6.91 35.38
N GLY A 473 7.63 8.03 35.85
CA GLY A 473 6.20 8.31 35.79
C GLY A 473 5.75 8.83 34.43
N ASN A 474 4.47 9.16 34.32
CA ASN A 474 3.86 9.68 33.09
C ASN A 474 4.51 10.98 32.63
N GLY A 475 4.83 11.07 31.35
CA GLY A 475 5.29 12.30 30.71
C GLY A 475 6.68 12.78 31.15
N GLN A 476 7.55 11.91 31.63
CA GLN A 476 8.88 12.33 32.11
C GLN A 476 9.99 12.29 31.05
N VAL A 477 9.71 11.75 29.87
CA VAL A 477 10.63 11.72 28.73
C VAL A 477 10.01 12.44 27.55
N LEU A 478 10.63 13.50 27.06
CA LEU A 478 10.22 14.17 25.84
C LEU A 478 10.96 13.56 24.65
N VAL A 479 10.23 13.18 23.62
CA VAL A 479 10.78 12.58 22.40
C VAL A 479 9.93 12.93 21.18
N ASP A 480 10.57 13.18 20.05
CA ASP A 480 9.81 13.28 18.79
C ASP A 480 9.27 11.90 18.39
N GLY A 481 7.95 11.76 18.42
CA GLY A 481 7.28 10.49 18.10
C GLY A 481 7.48 10.03 16.64
N ALA A 482 7.79 10.94 15.72
CA ALA A 482 8.08 10.60 14.33
C ALA A 482 9.48 10.00 14.13
N MET A 483 10.41 10.24 15.06
CA MET A 483 11.78 9.67 15.04
C MET A 483 11.94 8.56 16.08
N GLY A 484 11.39 8.75 17.27
CA GLY A 484 11.54 7.86 18.41
C GLY A 484 10.55 6.70 18.50
N PHE A 485 9.65 6.52 17.50
CA PHE A 485 8.66 5.43 17.53
C PHE A 485 9.24 4.04 17.77
N PRO A 486 10.47 3.67 17.30
CA PRO A 486 11.04 2.37 17.58
C PRO A 486 11.26 2.16 19.09
N ILE A 487 11.64 3.22 19.80
CA ILE A 487 11.89 3.19 21.24
C ILE A 487 10.56 3.10 22.01
N ILE A 488 9.56 3.87 21.57
CA ILE A 488 8.24 3.92 22.21
C ILE A 488 7.50 2.59 22.08
N LEU A 489 7.57 1.93 20.91
CA LEU A 489 6.90 0.65 20.65
C LEU A 489 7.53 -0.52 21.44
N GLU A 490 8.83 -0.46 21.69
CA GLU A 490 9.59 -1.43 22.49
C GLU A 490 9.37 -1.24 24.00
N SER A 491 9.04 -0.03 24.46
CA SER A 491 8.86 0.27 25.86
C SER A 491 7.66 -0.44 26.49
N ARG A 492 7.84 -0.93 27.71
CA ARG A 492 6.78 -1.50 28.54
C ARG A 492 5.88 -0.44 29.16
N ASN A 493 6.38 0.80 29.28
CA ASN A 493 5.65 1.94 29.82
C ASN A 493 5.57 3.10 28.80
N PRO A 494 4.75 3.02 27.77
CA PRO A 494 4.64 4.06 26.74
C PRO A 494 4.15 5.39 27.26
N THR A 495 3.45 5.42 28.41
CA THR A 495 2.91 6.66 29.00
C THR A 495 3.97 7.54 29.63
N GLN A 496 5.22 7.05 29.82
CA GLN A 496 6.34 7.85 30.29
C GLN A 496 6.82 8.87 29.25
N PHE A 497 6.46 8.70 27.97
CA PHE A 497 6.84 9.59 26.91
C PHE A 497 5.79 10.68 26.65
N ILE A 498 6.26 11.92 26.42
CA ILE A 498 5.53 12.99 25.72
C ILE A 498 5.99 12.97 24.28
N THR A 499 5.06 12.83 23.34
CA THR A 499 5.36 12.65 21.93
C THR A 499 4.68 13.69 21.06
N THR A 500 5.12 13.87 19.82
CA THR A 500 4.53 14.80 18.84
C THR A 500 3.05 14.55 18.55
N SER A 501 2.50 13.41 18.95
CA SER A 501 1.06 13.11 18.88
C SER A 501 0.26 13.64 20.06
N ASP A 502 0.90 14.01 21.18
CA ASP A 502 0.24 14.54 22.36
C ASP A 502 -0.15 16.01 22.16
N ARG A 503 -1.30 16.44 22.64
CA ARG A 503 -1.85 17.79 22.42
C ARG A 503 -0.99 18.89 23.02
N ASP A 504 -0.32 18.61 24.13
CA ASP A 504 0.55 19.54 24.87
C ASP A 504 2.04 19.39 24.53
N PHE A 505 2.39 18.66 23.45
CA PHE A 505 3.78 18.43 23.05
C PHE A 505 4.54 19.75 22.79
N GLN A 506 3.90 20.72 22.12
CA GLN A 506 4.58 21.97 21.78
C GLN A 506 4.88 22.83 23.02
N GLU A 507 3.95 22.86 23.99
CA GLU A 507 4.16 23.54 25.26
C GLU A 507 5.27 22.83 26.07
N ALA A 508 5.24 21.50 26.14
CA ALA A 508 6.26 20.71 26.81
C ALA A 508 7.64 20.82 26.16
N LEU A 509 7.68 21.01 24.83
CA LEU A 509 8.91 21.25 24.09
C LEU A 509 9.54 22.61 24.45
N LEU A 510 8.70 23.67 24.60
CA LEU A 510 9.16 25.03 24.89
C LEU A 510 9.49 25.23 26.38
N ASP A 511 8.82 24.54 27.27
CA ASP A 511 9.04 24.62 28.73
C ASP A 511 9.01 23.23 29.38
N PRO A 512 10.05 22.40 29.19
CA PRO A 512 10.10 21.05 29.72
C PRO A 512 9.97 20.99 31.26
N VAL A 513 10.47 21.99 31.97
CA VAL A 513 10.49 22.02 33.44
C VAL A 513 9.07 22.12 34.01
N SER A 514 8.24 23.03 33.50
CA SER A 514 6.84 23.20 33.93
C SER A 514 6.00 21.95 33.66
N PHE A 515 6.32 21.18 32.61
CA PHE A 515 5.68 19.90 32.29
C PHE A 515 6.27 18.71 33.03
N LYS A 516 7.22 18.93 33.96
CA LYS A 516 7.90 17.89 34.75
C LYS A 516 8.66 16.87 33.88
N VAL A 517 9.09 17.28 32.70
CA VAL A 517 9.98 16.51 31.86
C VAL A 517 11.32 16.37 32.57
N LYS A 518 11.76 15.15 32.76
CA LYS A 518 13.09 14.87 33.35
C LYS A 518 14.16 14.63 32.30
N TYR A 519 13.76 14.05 31.18
CA TYR A 519 14.72 13.64 30.15
C TYR A 519 14.29 14.10 28.75
N LEU A 520 15.27 14.49 27.95
CA LEU A 520 15.13 14.70 26.51
C LEU A 520 15.83 13.54 25.80
N LEU A 521 15.12 12.87 24.89
CA LEU A 521 15.67 11.77 24.10
C LEU A 521 15.84 12.25 22.66
N VAL A 522 17.09 12.42 22.22
CA VAL A 522 17.45 13.17 21.02
C VAL A 522 18.27 12.30 20.07
N PRO A 523 17.89 12.18 18.78
CA PRO A 523 18.72 11.53 17.77
C PRO A 523 19.86 12.44 17.32
N GLU A 524 20.89 11.86 16.70
CA GLU A 524 21.94 12.61 16.02
C GLU A 524 21.36 13.44 14.88
N ASP A 525 21.77 14.72 14.75
CA ASP A 525 21.26 15.65 13.75
C ASP A 525 21.85 15.35 12.36
N VAL A 526 21.49 14.21 11.77
CA VAL A 526 21.97 13.77 10.46
C VAL A 526 20.83 13.15 9.62
N GLY A 527 20.82 13.41 8.33
CA GLY A 527 19.85 12.84 7.41
C GLY A 527 18.38 13.12 7.83
N TYR A 528 17.52 12.11 7.86
CA TYR A 528 16.12 12.29 8.28
C TYR A 528 15.96 12.72 9.74
N GLN A 529 16.93 12.42 10.58
CA GLN A 529 16.91 12.80 12.00
C GLN A 529 17.09 14.30 12.22
N SER A 530 17.55 15.05 11.21
CA SER A 530 17.58 16.53 11.24
C SER A 530 16.16 17.15 11.26
N LEU A 531 15.12 16.38 10.95
CA LEU A 531 13.73 16.79 11.06
C LEU A 531 13.16 16.67 12.47
N ASP A 532 13.92 16.11 13.42
CA ASP A 532 13.53 15.95 14.82
C ASP A 532 13.13 17.29 15.45
N ALA A 533 12.00 17.29 16.17
CA ALA A 533 11.42 18.49 16.75
C ALA A 533 12.32 19.09 17.84
N ILE A 534 13.00 18.26 18.62
CA ILE A 534 13.88 18.72 19.73
C ILE A 534 15.15 19.33 19.16
N ASN A 535 15.79 18.68 18.17
CA ASN A 535 16.96 19.22 17.47
C ASN A 535 16.66 20.59 16.84
N ARG A 536 15.46 20.76 16.27
CA ARG A 536 15.04 22.03 15.67
C ARG A 536 14.71 23.12 16.68
N ALA A 537 14.14 22.75 17.83
CA ALA A 537 13.84 23.69 18.91
C ALA A 537 15.10 24.15 19.66
N TYR A 538 16.06 23.24 19.79
CA TYR A 538 17.31 23.46 20.52
C TYR A 538 18.52 23.11 19.64
N PRO A 539 18.91 23.98 18.68
CA PRO A 539 20.04 23.71 17.77
C PRO A 539 21.33 23.35 18.53
N GLY A 540 21.97 22.25 18.13
CA GLY A 540 23.19 21.75 18.78
C GLY A 540 22.96 21.01 20.10
N ILE A 541 21.71 20.69 20.46
CA ILE A 541 21.40 19.95 21.70
C ILE A 541 22.06 18.57 21.71
N TYR A 542 22.08 17.88 20.56
CA TYR A 542 22.71 16.59 20.47
C TYR A 542 24.22 16.65 20.85
N GLU A 543 24.93 17.70 20.49
CA GLU A 543 26.38 17.83 20.78
C GLU A 543 26.66 18.33 22.20
N THR A 544 25.92 19.37 22.63
CA THR A 544 26.27 20.17 23.80
C THR A 544 25.26 20.10 24.95
N GLY A 545 24.12 19.43 24.77
CA GLY A 545 23.00 19.51 25.72
C GLY A 545 22.21 20.81 25.65
N GLY A 546 22.51 21.69 24.66
CA GLY A 546 21.81 22.95 24.45
C GLY A 546 21.93 23.98 25.60
N GLY A 547 22.84 23.79 26.56
CA GLY A 547 22.97 24.60 27.76
C GLY A 547 21.83 24.44 28.79
N VAL A 548 20.85 23.56 28.51
CA VAL A 548 19.66 23.32 29.35
C VAL A 548 19.60 21.90 29.91
N SER A 549 20.52 21.03 29.53
CA SER A 549 20.51 19.63 29.90
C SER A 549 21.89 19.00 29.98
N GLN A 550 22.03 17.87 30.70
CA GLN A 550 23.28 17.11 30.88
C GLN A 550 23.13 15.72 30.26
N LEU A 551 24.16 15.28 29.52
CA LEU A 551 24.19 13.94 28.94
C LEU A 551 24.24 12.87 30.06
N VAL A 552 23.30 11.93 29.99
CA VAL A 552 23.21 10.79 30.92
C VAL A 552 23.66 9.50 30.24
N GLN A 553 23.16 9.25 29.03
CA GLN A 553 23.41 7.99 28.32
C GLN A 553 23.44 8.23 26.82
N GLN A 554 24.27 7.45 26.13
CA GLN A 554 24.32 7.37 24.67
C GLN A 554 24.01 5.95 24.22
N PHE A 555 23.22 5.85 23.15
CA PHE A 555 22.88 4.61 22.47
C PHE A 555 23.42 4.67 21.05
N SER A 556 24.00 3.57 20.56
CA SER A 556 24.57 3.53 19.20
C SER A 556 24.47 2.12 18.62
N ALA A 557 23.94 2.00 17.42
CA ALA A 557 23.94 0.78 16.65
C ALA A 557 23.91 1.08 15.14
N GLY A 558 24.84 0.49 14.38
CA GLY A 558 24.86 0.56 12.91
C GLY A 558 24.90 1.97 12.33
N GLY A 559 25.54 2.93 12.99
CA GLY A 559 25.59 4.33 12.57
C GLY A 559 24.37 5.16 12.96
N ASN A 560 23.44 4.60 13.71
CA ASN A 560 22.28 5.30 14.28
C ASN A 560 22.62 5.65 15.74
N ASN A 561 22.56 6.91 16.11
CA ASN A 561 23.00 7.39 17.42
C ASN A 561 21.88 8.19 18.10
N TRP A 562 21.70 7.94 19.41
CA TRP A 562 20.75 8.63 20.27
C TRP A 562 21.40 9.02 21.59
N ARG A 563 20.97 10.13 22.16
CA ARG A 563 21.41 10.60 23.46
C ARG A 563 20.24 10.92 24.37
N LEU A 564 20.34 10.51 25.64
CA LEU A 564 19.41 10.82 26.70
C LEU A 564 20.02 11.91 27.58
N TYR A 565 19.36 13.03 27.68
CA TYR A 565 19.77 14.18 28.45
C TYR A 565 18.87 14.39 29.67
N LEU A 566 19.44 14.64 30.84
CA LEU A 566 18.72 15.10 32.03
C LEU A 566 18.49 16.60 31.92
N VAL A 567 17.24 17.03 32.03
CA VAL A 567 16.86 18.46 32.02
C VAL A 567 17.38 19.12 33.28
N GLY A 568 18.08 20.26 33.15
CA GLY A 568 18.54 21.08 34.28
C GLY A 568 17.33 21.66 35.02
N GLN A 569 17.38 21.61 36.36
CA GLN A 569 16.37 22.26 37.20
C GLN A 569 16.62 23.75 37.31
#